data_eed95dbfa9bcc7b3b8800c9550ea4e97
#
_entry.id   eed95dbfa9bcc7b3b8800c9550ea4e97
#
_cell.length_a   1.000
_cell.length_b   1.000
_cell.length_c   1.000
_cell.angle_alpha   90.00
_cell.angle_beta   90.00
_cell.angle_gamma   90.00
#
_symmetry.space_group_name_H-M   'P 1'
#
loop_
_entity.id
_entity.type
_entity.pdbx_description
1 polymer ?
#
loop_
_entity_poly.entity_id
_entity_poly.type
_entity_poly.pdbx_seq_one_letter_code
_entity_poly.pdbx_strand_id
1 'polypeptide(L)' 'MKGGKELFRNLEAEQARFGYTNQQMADKLGISRVSYENKKKTGKFIALEAKALCKIFKVKFDYLFATDNEPREKGV' A
#
# COMPACT_ATOMS: atom_id res chain seq x y z
N MET A 1 -0.36 -8.02 19.42
CA MET A 1 -0.37 -8.01 19.02
C MET A 1 -0.59 -7.72 18.42
N LYS A 2 -0.59 -7.65 18.10
CA LYS A 2 -0.78 -7.45 17.50
C LYS A 2 -1.11 -7.43 16.74
N GLY A 3 -1.26 -7.04 17.06
CA GLY A 3 -1.43 -6.94 15.98
C GLY A 3 -1.52 -7.36 14.77
N GLY A 4 -2.02 -7.29 14.18
CA GLY A 4 -2.12 -7.84 12.97
C GLY A 4 -1.01 -7.54 12.08
N LYS A 5 -0.80 -8.32 11.14
CA LYS A 5 0.09 -8.09 10.13
C LYS A 5 -0.45 -7.16 9.14
N GLU A 6 0.36 -6.32 8.62
CA GLU A 6 -0.03 -5.42 7.56
C GLU A 6 0.02 -6.18 6.25
N LEU A 7 -1.00 -6.01 5.43
CA LEU A 7 -1.06 -6.70 4.15
C LEU A 7 0.07 -6.26 3.23
N PHE A 8 0.28 -4.94 3.13
CA PHE A 8 1.29 -4.41 2.23
C PHE A 8 2.43 -3.80 3.04
N ARG A 9 3.33 -4.65 3.50
CA ARG A 9 4.42 -4.21 4.36
C ARG A 9 5.32 -3.19 3.69
N ASN A 10 5.58 -3.36 2.40
CA ASN A 10 6.43 -2.42 1.70
C ASN A 10 5.76 -1.06 1.55
N LEU A 11 4.45 -1.05 1.34
CA LEU A 11 3.72 0.20 1.29
C LEU A 11 3.81 0.94 2.64
N GLU A 12 3.62 0.21 3.73
CA GLU A 12 3.72 0.82 5.05
C GLU A 12 5.13 1.36 5.29
N ALA A 13 6.13 0.60 4.86
CA ALA A 13 7.51 1.02 5.04
C ALA A 13 7.83 2.29 4.24
N GLU A 14 7.38 2.35 3.00
CA GLU A 14 7.63 3.53 2.18
C GLU A 14 6.89 4.75 2.72
N GLN A 15 5.66 4.54 3.16
CA GLN A 15 4.90 5.62 3.74
C GLN A 15 5.61 6.19 4.96
N ALA A 16 6.13 5.30 5.81
CA ALA A 16 6.86 5.72 7.00
C ALA A 16 8.17 6.42 6.62
N ARG A 17 8.85 5.89 5.63
CA ARG A 17 10.12 6.45 5.20
C ARG A 17 9.95 7.86 4.66
N PHE A 18 8.85 8.12 3.94
CA PHE A 18 8.57 9.45 3.41
C PHE A 18 7.91 10.36 4.45
N GLY A 19 7.52 9.80 5.60
CA GLY A 19 6.91 10.57 6.66
C GLY A 19 5.48 11.00 6.39
N TYR A 20 4.75 10.26 5.57
CA TYR A 20 3.36 10.61 5.27
C TYR A 20 2.40 9.94 6.24
N THR A 21 1.42 10.70 6.71
CA THR A 21 0.34 10.14 7.52
C THR A 21 -0.72 9.52 6.61
N ASN A 22 -1.59 8.71 7.20
CA ASN A 22 -2.71 8.15 6.43
C ASN A 22 -3.58 9.25 5.82
N GLN A 23 -3.78 10.34 6.57
CA GLN A 23 -4.57 11.45 6.04
C GLN A 23 -3.90 12.09 4.82
N GLN A 24 -2.58 12.26 4.90
CA GLN A 24 -1.85 12.84 3.78
C GLN A 24 -1.92 11.93 2.57
N MET A 25 -1.80 10.63 2.79
CA MET A 25 -1.90 9.68 1.68
C MET A 25 -3.29 9.71 1.06
N ALA A 26 -4.32 9.74 1.92
CA ALA A 26 -5.70 9.81 1.43
C ALA A 26 -5.91 11.06 0.60
N ASP A 27 -5.40 12.19 1.08
CA ASP A 27 -5.50 13.45 0.35
C ASP A 27 -4.86 13.34 -1.03
N LYS A 28 -3.71 12.70 -1.10
CA LYS A 28 -3.01 12.55 -2.37
C LYS A 28 -3.79 11.68 -3.35
N LEU A 29 -4.57 10.76 -2.83
CA LEU A 29 -5.38 9.87 -3.67
C LEU A 29 -6.79 10.39 -3.90
N GLY A 30 -7.17 11.46 -3.21
CA GLY A 30 -8.50 12.03 -3.35
C GLY A 30 -9.58 11.19 -2.68
N ILE A 31 -9.24 10.49 -1.63
CA ILE A 31 -10.21 9.67 -0.89
C ILE A 31 -10.12 10.02 0.59
N SER A 32 -11.04 9.47 1.37
CA SER A 32 -11.04 9.73 2.81
C SER A 32 -9.96 8.91 3.51
N ARG A 33 -9.57 9.35 4.68
CA ARG A 33 -8.60 8.62 5.49
C ARG A 33 -9.08 7.21 5.79
N VAL A 34 -10.35 7.08 6.14
CA VAL A 34 -10.93 5.78 6.47
C VAL A 34 -10.89 4.86 5.25
N SER A 35 -11.21 5.40 4.08
CA SER A 35 -11.10 4.63 2.84
C SER A 35 -9.69 4.14 2.61
N TYR A 36 -8.72 5.01 2.79
CA TYR A 36 -7.32 4.64 2.58
C TYR A 36 -6.92 3.52 3.53
N GLU A 37 -7.28 3.68 4.80
CA GLU A 37 -6.94 2.67 5.81
C GLU A 37 -7.57 1.32 5.49
N ASN A 38 -8.83 1.34 5.05
CA ASN A 38 -9.51 0.12 4.68
C ASN A 38 -8.91 -0.53 3.45
N LYS A 39 -8.52 0.26 2.47
CA LYS A 39 -7.89 -0.28 1.27
C LYS A 39 -6.55 -0.92 1.59
N LYS A 40 -5.79 -0.33 2.50
CA LYS A 40 -4.54 -0.95 2.91
C LYS A 40 -4.77 -2.28 3.60
N LYS A 41 -5.86 -2.36 4.34
CA LYS A 41 -6.18 -3.57 5.09
C LYS A 41 -6.70 -4.68 4.19
N THR A 42 -7.53 -4.33 3.23
CA THR A 42 -8.22 -5.31 2.41
C THR A 42 -7.58 -5.55 1.06
N GLY A 43 -6.70 -4.66 0.65
CA GLY A 43 -6.06 -4.77 -0.65
C GLY A 43 -6.89 -4.26 -1.80
N LYS A 44 -7.97 -3.57 -1.51
CA LYS A 44 -8.91 -3.18 -2.57
C LYS A 44 -8.62 -1.81 -3.18
N PHE A 45 -7.39 -1.58 -3.54
CA PHE A 45 -7.05 -0.38 -4.28
C PHE A 45 -7.48 -0.56 -5.73
N ILE A 46 -8.01 0.50 -6.32
CA ILE A 46 -8.28 0.44 -7.75
C ILE A 46 -7.00 0.77 -8.52
N ALA A 47 -7.00 0.45 -9.79
CA ALA A 47 -5.80 0.58 -10.61
C ALA A 47 -5.21 1.98 -10.59
N LEU A 48 -6.05 3.00 -10.65
CA LEU A 48 -5.55 4.38 -10.65
C LEU A 48 -4.90 4.75 -9.34
N GLU A 49 -5.43 4.23 -8.25
CA GLU A 49 -4.84 4.48 -6.93
C GLU A 49 -3.49 3.79 -6.83
N ALA A 50 -3.41 2.56 -7.29
CA ALA A 50 -2.15 1.82 -7.24
C ALA A 50 -1.08 2.51 -8.09
N LYS A 51 -1.47 2.99 -9.26
CA LYS A 51 -0.56 3.73 -10.10
C LYS A 51 -0.06 4.99 -9.41
N ALA A 52 -0.96 5.72 -8.76
CA ALA A 52 -0.60 6.93 -8.06
C ALA A 52 0.36 6.65 -6.93
N LEU A 53 0.12 5.58 -6.18
CA LEU A 53 1.02 5.21 -5.10
C LEU A 53 2.42 4.88 -5.59
N CYS A 54 2.50 4.15 -6.68
CA CYS A 54 3.80 3.83 -7.26
C CYS A 54 4.55 5.08 -7.69
N LYS A 55 3.84 6.07 -8.20
CA LYS A 55 4.43 7.32 -8.59
C LYS A 55 4.87 8.14 -7.40
N ILE A 56 4.06 8.17 -6.36
CA ILE A 56 4.38 8.93 -5.15
C ILE A 56 5.69 8.45 -4.55
N PHE A 57 5.84 7.14 -4.46
CA PHE A 57 7.03 6.56 -3.83
C PHE A 57 8.13 6.23 -4.84
N LYS A 58 7.83 6.36 -6.12
CA LYS A 58 8.80 6.09 -7.19
C LYS A 58 9.34 4.67 -7.14
N VAL A 59 8.44 3.73 -6.97
CA VAL A 59 8.80 2.32 -6.89
C VAL A 59 7.89 1.53 -7.82
N LYS A 60 8.27 0.29 -8.05
CA LYS A 60 7.50 -0.59 -8.91
C LYS A 60 6.33 -1.19 -8.19
N PHE A 61 5.28 -1.47 -8.94
CA PHE A 61 4.07 -2.07 -8.42
C PHE A 61 4.37 -3.37 -7.67
N ASP A 62 5.16 -4.23 -8.28
CA ASP A 62 5.46 -5.55 -7.68
C ASP A 62 6.10 -5.41 -6.31
N TYR A 63 6.96 -4.43 -6.16
CA TYR A 63 7.59 -4.20 -4.87
C TYR A 63 6.58 -3.64 -3.86
N LEU A 64 5.86 -2.60 -4.28
CA LEU A 64 5.01 -1.87 -3.34
C LEU A 64 3.87 -2.72 -2.83
N PHE A 65 3.31 -3.56 -3.68
CA PHE A 65 2.14 -4.35 -3.33
C PHE A 65 2.45 -5.82 -3.09
N ALA A 66 3.71 -6.14 -2.83
CA ALA A 66 4.07 -7.50 -2.45
C ALA A 66 3.43 -7.87 -1.11
N THR A 67 2.98 -9.08 -1.00
CA THR A 67 2.38 -9.56 0.24
C THR A 67 3.07 -10.84 0.67
N ASP A 68 2.98 -11.12 1.95
CA ASP A 68 3.57 -12.34 2.48
C ASP A 68 2.85 -13.59 2.02
N ASN A 69 1.61 -13.43 1.61
CA ASN A 69 0.80 -14.58 1.19
C ASN A 69 0.86 -14.86 -0.28
N GLU A 70 1.64 -14.07 -1.01
CA GLU A 70 1.69 -14.21 -2.43
C GLU A 70 2.34 -15.51 -2.80
N PRO A 71 1.82 -16.25 -3.77
CA PRO A 71 2.48 -17.48 -4.19
C PRO A 71 3.83 -17.18 -4.80
N ARG A 72 4.81 -18.00 -4.48
CA ARG A 72 6.05 -17.74 -5.03
C ARG A 72 6.07 -18.16 -6.36
N GLU A 73 6.34 -17.73 -7.16
CA GLU A 73 6.24 -18.07 -8.41
C GLU A 73 7.12 -18.87 -8.83
N LYS A 74 7.47 -19.48 -8.69
CA LYS A 74 8.19 -20.26 -8.86
C LYS A 74 8.24 -20.75 -9.78
N GLY A 75 8.18 -20.81 -10.12
CA GLY A 75 8.14 -21.35 -10.80
C GLY A 75 7.94 -21.18 -11.49
N VAL A 76 7.97 -20.93 -11.57
CA VAL A 76 7.68 -20.82 -12.10
C VAL A 76 8.00 -20.83 -12.31
#